data_f42ba92435e4a36ed3935ce2920a14fb
#
_entry.id   f42ba92435e4a36ed3935ce2920a14fb
#
_cell.length_a   1.000
_cell.length_b   1.000
_cell.length_c   1.000
_cell.angle_alpha   90.00
_cell.angle_beta   90.00
_cell.angle_gamma   90.00
#
_symmetry.space_group_name_H-M   'P 1'
#
loop_
_entity.id
_entity.type
_entity.pdbx_description
1 polymer ?
#
loop_
_entity_poly.entity_id
_entity_poly.type
_entity_poly.pdbx_seq_one_letter_code
_entity_poly.pdbx_strand_id
1 'polypeptide(L)'
;MEMSPYVLRQECDDGIVYFNTKNNHSFLITKQLLEKLKTDEETKEQYKTYLEQFHYFPEDDEVNQSLRKIREIDDTLLEFTILTHGDCNFRCKYCYEKFENISMSRETEDAILRFAEEQLSTGKFKIFKVSWFGGEPLLGYRTIQYLSEKFKEICYRLNVEYLAIITTNGYLLSLNKLKKLVSEYKVISYQITLDGDQNSHDCQRVLKNERGSYERIYKNLQAMKDSELDFFCTIRFNISKENLENIKSFLYEDGVYFKNDKRFGFAYHNVGNWGQGERSDKDCVTLLEYDASFELSQLAISLGYKTTLISHFLNNRFTCYANRTSHYMFNVRGLVQSCTVALYHHKNIFGNINKGYINHDRLRNWVIEVEENCKSCPFVLICKSGHCPMAKRISKHPSEVLCRSIQRVVERNLALFALTKSYHDILDVG
;
A
#
# COMPACT_ATOMS: atom_id res chain seq x y z
N MET A 1 35.52 3.27 -6.91
CA MET A 1 34.57 4.40 -7.00
C MET A 1 33.58 4.26 -5.87
N GLU A 2 33.42 5.26 -5.05
CA GLU A 2 32.49 5.24 -3.91
C GLU A 2 31.12 5.72 -4.39
N MET A 3 30.10 4.85 -4.26
CA MET A 3 28.73 5.18 -4.60
C MET A 3 28.08 6.03 -3.50
N SER A 4 27.02 6.75 -3.84
CA SER A 4 26.18 7.46 -2.87
C SER A 4 25.72 6.50 -1.77
N PRO A 5 25.69 6.94 -0.50
CA PRO A 5 25.22 6.11 0.60
C PRO A 5 23.73 5.69 0.45
N TYR A 6 22.97 6.37 -0.42
CA TYR A 6 21.55 6.07 -0.71
C TYR A 6 21.38 5.06 -1.85
N VAL A 7 22.45 4.42 -2.31
CA VAL A 7 22.41 3.28 -3.23
C VAL A 7 22.45 2.00 -2.42
N LEU A 8 21.38 1.24 -2.46
CA LEU A 8 21.30 -0.07 -1.83
C LEU A 8 21.85 -1.14 -2.78
N ARG A 9 22.43 -2.19 -2.23
CA ARG A 9 22.95 -3.31 -3.01
C ARG A 9 22.47 -4.65 -2.47
N GLN A 10 22.26 -5.61 -3.38
CA GLN A 10 21.90 -6.98 -3.05
C GLN A 10 22.66 -7.95 -3.95
N GLU A 11 23.39 -8.87 -3.36
CA GLU A 11 24.01 -9.98 -4.08
C GLU A 11 22.94 -11.02 -4.48
N CYS A 12 23.08 -11.58 -5.66
CA CYS A 12 22.23 -12.63 -6.19
C CYS A 12 23.03 -13.62 -7.06
N ASP A 13 22.40 -14.68 -7.53
CA ASP A 13 23.05 -15.72 -8.34
C ASP A 13 23.67 -15.19 -9.63
N ASP A 14 23.04 -14.20 -10.24
CA ASP A 14 23.47 -13.62 -11.51
C ASP A 14 24.56 -12.52 -11.35
N GLY A 15 24.71 -11.93 -10.14
CA GLY A 15 25.63 -10.81 -9.89
C GLY A 15 25.24 -9.98 -8.69
N ILE A 16 25.28 -8.64 -8.86
CA ILE A 16 24.88 -7.67 -7.82
C ILE A 16 23.81 -6.74 -8.38
N VAL A 17 22.70 -6.64 -7.67
CA VAL A 17 21.65 -5.65 -7.95
C VAL A 17 21.92 -4.39 -7.17
N TYR A 18 21.90 -3.25 -7.85
CA TYR A 18 21.96 -1.92 -7.26
C TYR A 18 20.61 -1.22 -7.40
N PHE A 19 20.17 -0.58 -6.34
CA PHE A 19 18.92 0.18 -6.28
C PHE A 19 19.20 1.59 -5.75
N ASN A 20 19.03 2.59 -6.61
CA ASN A 20 19.22 4.00 -6.25
C ASN A 20 17.93 4.56 -5.62
N THR A 21 17.92 4.77 -4.31
CA THR A 21 16.74 5.26 -3.59
C THR A 21 16.40 6.72 -3.89
N LYS A 22 17.30 7.48 -4.54
CA LYS A 22 17.06 8.89 -4.92
C LYS A 22 16.07 9.01 -6.09
N ASN A 23 16.14 8.07 -7.04
CA ASN A 23 15.37 8.12 -8.29
C ASN A 23 14.62 6.82 -8.63
N ASN A 24 14.76 5.77 -7.80
CA ASN A 24 14.23 4.41 -7.98
C ASN A 24 14.84 3.65 -9.18
N HIS A 25 15.92 4.14 -9.76
CA HIS A 25 16.62 3.44 -10.82
C HIS A 25 17.34 2.21 -10.26
N SER A 26 17.39 1.14 -11.03
CA SER A 26 18.02 -0.13 -10.62
C SER A 26 18.68 -0.83 -11.78
N PHE A 27 19.78 -1.50 -11.52
CA PHE A 27 20.44 -2.37 -12.49
C PHE A 27 21.04 -3.60 -11.82
N LEU A 28 21.21 -4.65 -12.63
CA LEU A 28 22.03 -5.81 -12.31
C LEU A 28 23.40 -5.64 -12.99
N ILE A 29 24.49 -5.78 -12.26
CA ILE A 29 25.82 -6.01 -12.83
C ILE A 29 26.13 -7.50 -12.76
N THR A 30 26.44 -8.11 -13.91
CA THR A 30 26.73 -9.54 -13.98
C THR A 30 28.08 -9.90 -13.36
N LYS A 31 28.25 -11.15 -12.95
CA LYS A 31 29.53 -11.64 -12.43
C LYS A 31 30.67 -11.49 -13.47
N GLN A 32 30.33 -11.68 -14.73
CA GLN A 32 31.32 -11.54 -15.83
C GLN A 32 31.83 -10.11 -15.96
N LEU A 33 30.92 -9.11 -15.93
CA LEU A 33 31.30 -7.71 -15.98
C LEU A 33 32.07 -7.30 -14.72
N LEU A 34 31.70 -7.80 -13.53
CA LEU A 34 32.45 -7.55 -12.29
C LEU A 34 33.92 -8.01 -12.39
N GLU A 35 34.19 -9.16 -13.02
CA GLU A 35 35.56 -9.64 -13.23
C GLU A 35 36.28 -8.77 -14.27
N LYS A 36 35.64 -8.39 -15.37
CA LYS A 36 36.24 -7.52 -16.41
C LYS A 36 36.61 -6.15 -15.86
N LEU A 37 35.78 -5.58 -14.99
CA LEU A 37 36.04 -4.31 -14.30
C LEU A 37 37.32 -4.32 -13.43
N LYS A 38 37.88 -5.49 -13.06
CA LYS A 38 39.13 -5.55 -12.30
C LYS A 38 40.36 -5.24 -13.15
N THR A 39 40.29 -5.52 -14.44
CA THR A 39 41.46 -5.54 -15.32
C THR A 39 41.38 -4.61 -16.53
N ASP A 40 40.17 -4.21 -16.95
CA ASP A 40 39.94 -3.44 -18.18
C ASP A 40 39.56 -1.98 -17.86
N GLU A 41 40.45 -1.05 -18.14
CA GLU A 41 40.25 0.38 -17.87
C GLU A 41 39.15 1.01 -18.76
N GLU A 42 39.03 0.55 -20.03
CA GLU A 42 37.97 1.06 -20.91
C GLU A 42 36.57 0.70 -20.37
N THR A 43 36.41 -0.55 -19.95
CA THR A 43 35.19 -1.02 -19.30
C THR A 43 34.89 -0.24 -18.00
N LYS A 44 35.94 0.10 -17.21
CA LYS A 44 35.78 0.93 -16.00
C LYS A 44 35.24 2.33 -16.32
N GLU A 45 35.77 2.97 -17.37
CA GLU A 45 35.34 4.32 -17.74
C GLU A 45 33.91 4.32 -18.30
N GLN A 46 33.53 3.32 -19.10
CA GLN A 46 32.16 3.11 -19.58
C GLN A 46 31.18 2.91 -18.41
N TYR A 47 31.56 2.06 -17.46
CA TYR A 47 30.76 1.81 -16.26
C TYR A 47 30.63 3.06 -15.41
N LYS A 48 31.69 3.84 -15.24
CA LYS A 48 31.66 5.12 -14.53
C LYS A 48 30.70 6.11 -15.18
N THR A 49 30.78 6.26 -16.51
CA THR A 49 29.86 7.12 -17.29
C THR A 49 28.39 6.73 -17.09
N TYR A 50 28.10 5.43 -17.08
CA TYR A 50 26.77 4.92 -16.78
C TYR A 50 26.33 5.32 -15.37
N LEU A 51 27.16 5.14 -14.36
CA LEU A 51 26.85 5.50 -12.98
C LEU A 51 26.59 7.00 -12.81
N GLU A 52 27.34 7.85 -13.52
CA GLU A 52 27.15 9.32 -13.55
C GLU A 52 25.80 9.68 -14.18
N GLN A 53 25.45 9.08 -15.31
CA GLN A 53 24.18 9.32 -16.01
C GLN A 53 22.97 9.07 -15.14
N PHE A 54 23.02 8.06 -14.27
CA PHE A 54 21.90 7.66 -13.41
C PHE A 54 22.06 8.10 -11.94
N HIS A 55 22.97 9.07 -11.67
CA HIS A 55 23.18 9.69 -10.35
C HIS A 55 23.54 8.70 -9.23
N TYR A 56 24.42 7.75 -9.51
CA TYR A 56 24.87 6.77 -8.52
C TYR A 56 25.99 7.29 -7.60
N PHE A 57 26.63 8.39 -7.95
CA PHE A 57 27.66 9.02 -7.10
C PHE A 57 27.05 9.98 -6.07
N PRO A 58 27.80 10.30 -5.00
CA PRO A 58 27.39 11.34 -4.05
C PRO A 58 27.23 12.70 -4.75
N GLU A 59 26.21 13.42 -4.36
CA GLU A 59 25.91 14.78 -4.83
C GLU A 59 25.68 15.69 -3.63
N ASP A 60 25.95 16.99 -3.78
CA ASP A 60 25.72 17.96 -2.73
C ASP A 60 24.23 18.03 -2.36
N ASP A 61 23.91 17.97 -1.06
CA ASP A 61 22.56 18.06 -0.51
C ASP A 61 21.55 17.06 -1.08
N GLU A 62 22.02 15.91 -1.61
CA GLU A 62 21.20 14.93 -2.36
C GLU A 62 19.99 14.41 -1.57
N VAL A 63 20.12 14.23 -0.26
CA VAL A 63 19.00 13.77 0.60
C VAL A 63 17.92 14.82 0.73
N ASN A 64 18.27 16.08 0.97
CA ASN A 64 17.30 17.15 1.10
C ASN A 64 16.63 17.48 -0.24
N GLN A 65 17.35 17.39 -1.35
CA GLN A 65 16.79 17.55 -2.70
C GLN A 65 15.76 16.43 -2.98
N SER A 66 16.10 15.18 -2.66
CA SER A 66 15.18 14.05 -2.83
C SER A 66 13.95 14.16 -1.95
N LEU A 67 14.11 14.54 -0.68
CA LEU A 67 12.99 14.75 0.24
C LEU A 67 12.08 15.91 -0.19
N ARG A 68 12.63 17.00 -0.76
CA ARG A 68 11.84 18.10 -1.35
C ARG A 68 11.00 17.61 -2.53
N LYS A 69 11.58 16.86 -3.47
CA LYS A 69 10.85 16.29 -4.63
C LYS A 69 9.70 15.37 -4.18
N ILE A 70 9.92 14.53 -3.16
CA ILE A 70 8.88 13.66 -2.60
C ILE A 70 7.74 14.51 -2.03
N ARG A 71 8.06 15.54 -1.26
CA ARG A 71 7.06 16.46 -0.66
C ARG A 71 6.26 17.21 -1.72
N GLU A 72 6.93 17.71 -2.76
CA GLU A 72 6.25 18.37 -3.88
C GLU A 72 5.21 17.47 -4.55
N ILE A 73 5.52 16.18 -4.74
CA ILE A 73 4.56 15.20 -5.30
C ILE A 73 3.40 14.98 -4.30
N ASP A 74 3.71 14.72 -3.03
CA ASP A 74 2.69 14.51 -1.99
C ASP A 74 1.76 15.72 -1.85
N ASP A 75 2.30 16.93 -2.03
CA ASP A 75 1.55 18.19 -1.92
C ASP A 75 0.57 18.45 -3.07
N THR A 76 0.73 17.77 -4.22
CA THR A 76 -0.22 17.86 -5.34
C THR A 76 -1.36 16.85 -5.27
N LEU A 77 -1.34 15.93 -4.31
CA LEU A 77 -2.34 14.89 -4.12
C LEU A 77 -3.23 15.19 -2.93
N LEU A 78 -4.52 15.38 -3.17
CA LEU A 78 -5.55 15.29 -2.13
C LEU A 78 -6.08 13.86 -2.06
N GLU A 79 -6.10 13.26 -0.87
CA GLU A 79 -6.63 11.91 -0.72
C GLU A 79 -7.66 11.83 0.40
N PHE A 80 -8.82 11.24 0.09
CA PHE A 80 -9.85 10.92 1.07
C PHE A 80 -9.99 9.41 1.24
N THR A 81 -9.96 8.93 2.48
CA THR A 81 -10.42 7.58 2.83
C THR A 81 -11.82 7.68 3.42
N ILE A 82 -12.80 7.04 2.80
CA ILE A 82 -14.21 7.17 3.19
C ILE A 82 -14.74 5.81 3.64
N LEU A 83 -15.12 5.73 4.91
CA LEU A 83 -15.80 4.56 5.49
C LEU A 83 -17.30 4.70 5.21
N THR A 84 -17.78 3.99 4.19
CA THR A 84 -19.17 4.16 3.68
C THR A 84 -20.23 3.51 4.55
N HIS A 85 -19.83 2.48 5.33
CA HIS A 85 -20.70 1.72 6.22
C HIS A 85 -19.96 1.27 7.47
N GLY A 86 -20.61 1.31 8.62
CA GLY A 86 -20.03 0.92 9.91
C GLY A 86 -20.12 -0.57 10.23
N ASP A 87 -20.80 -1.37 9.42
CA ASP A 87 -20.89 -2.84 9.59
C ASP A 87 -20.22 -3.57 8.42
N CYS A 88 -20.01 -4.86 8.61
CA CYS A 88 -19.53 -5.79 7.59
C CYS A 88 -20.48 -6.98 7.50
N ASN A 89 -20.64 -7.55 6.31
CA ASN A 89 -21.36 -8.81 6.12
C ASN A 89 -20.54 -10.03 6.60
N PHE A 90 -19.27 -9.81 7.01
CA PHE A 90 -18.36 -10.83 7.57
C PHE A 90 -18.16 -10.66 9.07
N ARG A 91 -17.65 -11.73 9.71
CA ARG A 91 -17.15 -11.77 11.09
C ARG A 91 -15.80 -12.50 11.11
N CYS A 92 -14.80 -11.89 10.46
CA CYS A 92 -13.44 -12.44 10.41
C CYS A 92 -12.83 -12.52 11.82
N LYS A 93 -12.15 -13.62 12.15
CA LYS A 93 -11.57 -13.87 13.47
C LYS A 93 -10.56 -12.82 13.92
N TYR A 94 -9.80 -12.27 12.98
CA TYR A 94 -8.74 -11.28 13.23
C TYR A 94 -9.20 -9.82 13.00
N CYS A 95 -10.49 -9.58 12.72
CA CYS A 95 -10.96 -8.23 12.40
C CYS A 95 -10.85 -7.31 13.62
N TYR A 96 -10.18 -6.17 13.42
CA TYR A 96 -10.03 -5.13 14.44
C TYR A 96 -11.16 -4.09 14.44
N GLU A 97 -12.03 -4.12 13.43
CA GLU A 97 -13.13 -3.17 13.33
C GLU A 97 -14.30 -3.52 14.27
N LYS A 98 -14.92 -2.49 14.82
CA LYS A 98 -16.16 -2.60 15.58
C LYS A 98 -17.33 -2.49 14.61
N PHE A 99 -18.27 -3.42 14.73
CA PHE A 99 -19.40 -3.48 13.81
C PHE A 99 -20.57 -2.67 14.36
N GLU A 100 -20.92 -1.60 13.64
CA GLU A 100 -22.09 -0.76 13.92
C GLU A 100 -22.93 -0.71 12.65
N ASN A 101 -24.20 -1.16 12.74
CA ASN A 101 -25.10 -1.14 11.59
C ASN A 101 -25.60 0.28 11.27
N ILE A 102 -24.67 1.11 10.83
CA ILE A 102 -24.90 2.52 10.50
C ILE A 102 -24.38 2.79 9.10
N SER A 103 -25.23 3.33 8.24
CA SER A 103 -24.83 3.90 6.94
C SER A 103 -24.44 5.36 7.09
N MET A 104 -23.60 5.87 6.20
CA MET A 104 -23.32 7.29 6.14
C MET A 104 -24.59 8.07 5.78
N SER A 105 -24.87 9.16 6.50
CA SER A 105 -26.03 10.00 6.24
C SER A 105 -25.77 10.95 5.06
N ARG A 106 -26.84 11.40 4.40
CA ARG A 106 -26.76 12.41 3.33
C ARG A 106 -26.10 13.71 3.83
N GLU A 107 -26.40 14.12 5.05
CA GLU A 107 -25.77 15.29 5.66
C GLU A 107 -24.23 15.15 5.72
N THR A 108 -23.76 13.95 6.11
CA THR A 108 -22.31 13.66 6.15
C THR A 108 -21.71 13.62 4.74
N GLU A 109 -22.38 12.99 3.78
CA GLU A 109 -21.96 12.97 2.39
C GLU A 109 -21.85 14.38 1.82
N ASP A 110 -22.84 15.23 2.02
CA ASP A 110 -22.84 16.62 1.53
C ASP A 110 -21.77 17.48 2.25
N ALA A 111 -21.50 17.23 3.53
CA ALA A 111 -20.42 17.90 4.24
C ALA A 111 -19.05 17.52 3.67
N ILE A 112 -18.82 16.25 3.33
CA ILE A 112 -17.60 15.76 2.67
C ILE A 112 -17.44 16.41 1.29
N LEU A 113 -18.53 16.52 0.52
CA LEU A 113 -18.52 17.17 -0.80
C LEU A 113 -18.11 18.65 -0.72
N ARG A 114 -18.75 19.41 0.20
CA ARG A 114 -18.36 20.82 0.41
C ARG A 114 -16.89 20.97 0.79
N PHE A 115 -16.40 20.11 1.67
CA PHE A 115 -15.00 20.13 2.07
C PHE A 115 -14.06 19.77 0.90
N ALA A 116 -14.41 18.77 0.09
CA ALA A 116 -13.64 18.42 -1.09
C ALA A 116 -13.55 19.60 -2.07
N GLU A 117 -14.68 20.24 -2.37
CA GLU A 117 -14.74 21.39 -3.26
C GLU A 117 -13.93 22.57 -2.74
N GLU A 118 -14.02 22.87 -1.44
CA GLU A 118 -13.20 23.89 -0.76
C GLU A 118 -11.70 23.62 -0.94
N GLN A 119 -11.24 22.38 -0.62
CA GLN A 119 -9.84 22.01 -0.76
C GLN A 119 -9.35 22.07 -2.21
N LEU A 120 -10.12 21.54 -3.15
CA LEU A 120 -9.75 21.50 -4.57
C LEU A 120 -9.76 22.89 -5.23
N SER A 121 -10.65 23.80 -4.78
CA SER A 121 -10.72 25.17 -5.27
C SER A 121 -9.49 26.03 -4.91
N THR A 122 -8.62 25.55 -4.01
CA THR A 122 -7.35 26.22 -3.71
C THR A 122 -6.37 26.24 -4.89
N GLY A 123 -6.58 25.38 -5.90
CA GLY A 123 -5.69 25.20 -7.04
C GLY A 123 -4.37 24.48 -6.74
N LYS A 124 -4.19 24.04 -5.49
CA LYS A 124 -2.98 23.33 -5.04
C LYS A 124 -2.91 21.90 -5.60
N PHE A 125 -4.05 21.20 -5.67
CA PHE A 125 -4.12 19.80 -5.97
C PHE A 125 -4.34 19.54 -7.47
N LYS A 126 -3.56 18.60 -8.02
CA LYS A 126 -3.69 18.12 -9.41
C LYS A 126 -4.44 16.80 -9.49
N ILE A 127 -4.39 16.02 -8.41
CA ILE A 127 -5.01 14.70 -8.32
C ILE A 127 -5.88 14.66 -7.06
N PHE A 128 -7.11 14.18 -7.21
CA PHE A 128 -7.99 13.83 -6.12
C PHE A 128 -8.24 12.33 -6.11
N LYS A 129 -7.74 11.66 -5.09
CA LYS A 129 -7.87 10.21 -4.91
C LYS A 129 -8.85 9.88 -3.80
N VAL A 130 -9.76 8.95 -4.04
CA VAL A 130 -10.68 8.43 -3.03
C VAL A 130 -10.42 6.96 -2.76
N SER A 131 -10.25 6.62 -1.49
CA SER A 131 -10.08 5.25 -1.00
C SER A 131 -11.38 4.81 -0.29
N TRP A 132 -12.17 3.95 -0.95
CA TRP A 132 -13.37 3.38 -0.36
C TRP A 132 -13.01 2.29 0.63
N PHE A 133 -13.46 2.46 1.88
CA PHE A 133 -13.09 1.61 3.01
C PHE A 133 -14.26 1.43 3.99
N GLY A 134 -14.00 0.79 5.15
CA GLY A 134 -14.95 0.51 6.23
C GLY A 134 -15.06 -0.98 6.47
N GLY A 135 -16.03 -1.40 7.25
CA GLY A 135 -16.26 -2.83 7.49
C GLY A 135 -16.41 -3.61 6.18
N GLU A 136 -17.40 -3.22 5.37
CA GLU A 136 -17.48 -3.59 3.96
C GLU A 136 -18.04 -2.39 3.15
N PRO A 137 -17.23 -1.76 2.31
CA PRO A 137 -17.66 -0.54 1.60
C PRO A 137 -18.81 -0.78 0.62
N LEU A 138 -18.99 -1.98 0.08
CA LEU A 138 -20.11 -2.29 -0.83
C LEU A 138 -21.45 -2.44 -0.13
N LEU A 139 -21.51 -2.46 1.21
CA LEU A 139 -22.75 -2.26 1.94
C LEU A 139 -23.27 -0.82 1.80
N GLY A 140 -22.34 0.14 1.75
CA GLY A 140 -22.63 1.54 1.46
C GLY A 140 -22.53 1.91 -0.03
N TYR A 141 -22.90 1.01 -0.94
CA TYR A 141 -22.75 1.22 -2.39
C TYR A 141 -23.44 2.51 -2.89
N ARG A 142 -24.57 2.91 -2.29
CA ARG A 142 -25.25 4.18 -2.63
C ARG A 142 -24.41 5.40 -2.31
N THR A 143 -23.67 5.38 -1.20
CA THR A 143 -22.70 6.42 -0.85
C THR A 143 -21.57 6.51 -1.88
N ILE A 144 -21.03 5.35 -2.31
CA ILE A 144 -20.02 5.29 -3.35
C ILE A 144 -20.53 5.93 -4.65
N GLN A 145 -21.75 5.56 -5.09
CA GLN A 145 -22.36 6.11 -6.30
C GLN A 145 -22.50 7.63 -6.21
N TYR A 146 -23.17 8.09 -5.17
CA TYR A 146 -23.47 9.52 -5.02
C TYR A 146 -22.20 10.38 -4.94
N LEU A 147 -21.26 9.99 -4.08
CA LEU A 147 -20.05 10.77 -3.90
C LEU A 147 -19.15 10.70 -5.14
N SER A 148 -19.03 9.55 -5.81
CA SER A 148 -18.21 9.44 -7.03
C SER A 148 -18.74 10.31 -8.15
N GLU A 149 -20.06 10.35 -8.37
CA GLU A 149 -20.68 11.22 -9.37
C GLU A 149 -20.36 12.69 -9.08
N LYS A 150 -20.58 13.13 -7.84
CA LYS A 150 -20.33 14.51 -7.42
C LYS A 150 -18.85 14.90 -7.43
N PHE A 151 -17.97 14.03 -6.97
CA PHE A 151 -16.53 14.27 -7.03
C PHE A 151 -16.04 14.43 -8.47
N LYS A 152 -16.53 13.62 -9.40
CA LYS A 152 -16.20 13.76 -10.82
C LYS A 152 -16.68 15.11 -11.40
N GLU A 153 -17.89 15.54 -11.05
CA GLU A 153 -18.42 16.86 -11.46
C GLU A 153 -17.51 18.00 -10.96
N ILE A 154 -17.11 17.97 -9.67
CA ILE A 154 -16.22 18.95 -9.06
C ILE A 154 -14.84 18.92 -9.74
N CYS A 155 -14.24 17.74 -9.87
CA CYS A 155 -12.92 17.58 -10.47
C CYS A 155 -12.87 18.02 -11.93
N TYR A 156 -13.89 17.68 -12.72
CA TYR A 156 -14.01 18.14 -14.11
C TYR A 156 -14.04 19.68 -14.20
N ARG A 157 -14.85 20.33 -13.35
CA ARG A 157 -14.97 21.80 -13.34
C ARG A 157 -13.66 22.49 -12.92
N LEU A 158 -12.90 21.88 -12.00
CA LEU A 158 -11.66 22.42 -11.43
C LEU A 158 -10.40 21.95 -12.17
N ASN A 159 -10.54 21.16 -13.24
CA ASN A 159 -9.43 20.54 -13.98
C ASN A 159 -8.47 19.74 -13.10
N VAL A 160 -9.03 18.89 -12.23
CA VAL A 160 -8.33 17.96 -11.33
C VAL A 160 -8.58 16.54 -11.80
N GLU A 161 -7.55 15.71 -11.82
CA GLU A 161 -7.70 14.28 -12.12
C GLU A 161 -8.40 13.57 -10.96
N TYR A 162 -9.48 12.82 -11.24
CA TYR A 162 -10.18 12.00 -10.25
C TYR A 162 -9.89 10.53 -10.45
N LEU A 163 -9.50 9.85 -9.39
CA LEU A 163 -9.38 8.40 -9.35
C LEU A 163 -9.84 7.83 -7.99
N ALA A 164 -10.27 6.59 -7.99
CA ALA A 164 -10.67 5.91 -6.77
C ALA A 164 -10.06 4.50 -6.67
N ILE A 165 -9.92 4.03 -5.44
CA ILE A 165 -9.52 2.67 -5.11
C ILE A 165 -10.50 2.09 -4.07
N ILE A 166 -10.56 0.77 -3.93
CA ILE A 166 -11.44 0.11 -2.98
C ILE A 166 -10.76 -1.07 -2.29
N THR A 167 -10.91 -1.13 -0.95
CA THR A 167 -10.60 -2.33 -0.18
C THR A 167 -11.92 -2.99 0.23
N THR A 168 -12.20 -4.17 -0.31
CA THR A 168 -13.46 -4.90 -0.10
C THR A 168 -13.19 -6.38 0.17
N ASN A 169 -14.12 -7.04 0.85
CA ASN A 169 -14.06 -8.49 0.96
C ASN A 169 -14.44 -9.22 -0.35
N GLY A 170 -14.91 -8.52 -1.36
CA GLY A 170 -15.22 -9.04 -2.69
C GLY A 170 -16.54 -9.82 -2.81
N TYR A 171 -17.20 -10.14 -1.71
CA TYR A 171 -18.42 -10.96 -1.72
C TYR A 171 -19.59 -10.32 -2.46
N LEU A 172 -19.73 -9.00 -2.31
CA LEU A 172 -20.80 -8.21 -2.95
C LEU A 172 -20.41 -7.65 -4.32
N LEU A 173 -19.17 -7.92 -4.79
CA LEU A 173 -18.63 -7.39 -6.03
C LEU A 173 -19.06 -8.24 -7.24
N SER A 174 -20.31 -8.10 -7.67
CA SER A 174 -20.78 -8.73 -8.91
C SER A 174 -20.17 -8.04 -10.14
N LEU A 175 -20.11 -8.74 -11.28
CA LEU A 175 -19.61 -8.19 -12.55
C LEU A 175 -20.33 -6.90 -12.96
N ASN A 176 -21.62 -6.79 -12.73
CA ASN A 176 -22.39 -5.55 -13.01
C ASN A 176 -21.95 -4.39 -12.13
N LYS A 177 -21.69 -4.63 -10.84
CA LYS A 177 -21.13 -3.61 -9.95
C LYS A 177 -19.69 -3.25 -10.37
N LEU A 178 -18.86 -4.22 -10.69
CA LEU A 178 -17.50 -3.99 -11.18
C LEU A 178 -17.50 -3.08 -12.41
N LYS A 179 -18.35 -3.39 -13.42
CA LYS A 179 -18.48 -2.56 -14.63
C LYS A 179 -18.77 -1.10 -14.29
N LYS A 180 -19.72 -0.84 -13.39
CA LYS A 180 -20.04 0.52 -12.96
C LYS A 180 -18.90 1.18 -12.17
N LEU A 181 -18.30 0.45 -11.22
CA LEU A 181 -17.18 0.95 -10.42
C LEU A 181 -16.01 1.39 -11.31
N VAL A 182 -15.63 0.58 -12.30
CA VAL A 182 -14.53 0.90 -13.23
C VAL A 182 -14.93 2.03 -14.18
N SER A 183 -16.03 1.87 -14.92
CA SER A 183 -16.36 2.75 -16.03
C SER A 183 -16.98 4.08 -15.59
N GLU A 184 -17.90 4.03 -14.59
CA GLU A 184 -18.64 5.21 -14.16
C GLU A 184 -17.98 5.92 -12.99
N TYR A 185 -17.43 5.17 -11.99
CA TYR A 185 -16.93 5.73 -10.73
C TYR A 185 -15.41 5.77 -10.63
N LYS A 186 -14.69 5.42 -11.70
CA LYS A 186 -13.21 5.50 -11.80
C LYS A 186 -12.47 4.77 -10.69
N VAL A 187 -13.02 3.63 -10.23
CA VAL A 187 -12.34 2.75 -9.30
C VAL A 187 -11.34 1.89 -10.08
N ILE A 188 -10.08 2.30 -10.06
CA ILE A 188 -9.01 1.69 -10.87
C ILE A 188 -8.23 0.61 -10.14
N SER A 189 -8.36 0.52 -8.80
CA SER A 189 -7.61 -0.47 -8.02
C SER A 189 -8.49 -1.09 -6.94
N TYR A 190 -8.36 -2.40 -6.81
CA TYR A 190 -9.11 -3.24 -5.89
C TYR A 190 -8.15 -4.00 -4.99
N GLN A 191 -8.42 -4.04 -3.69
CA GLN A 191 -7.81 -4.98 -2.77
C GLN A 191 -8.89 -5.94 -2.28
N ILE A 192 -8.74 -7.23 -2.58
CA ILE A 192 -9.67 -8.30 -2.21
C ILE A 192 -8.92 -9.35 -1.41
N THR A 193 -9.49 -9.79 -0.29
CA THR A 193 -8.81 -10.72 0.61
C THR A 193 -9.27 -12.15 0.41
N LEU A 194 -8.29 -13.05 0.19
CA LEU A 194 -8.41 -14.49 0.33
C LEU A 194 -7.37 -14.99 1.35
N ASP A 195 -7.75 -15.88 2.25
CA ASP A 195 -6.85 -16.34 3.32
C ASP A 195 -6.49 -17.83 3.16
N GLY A 196 -6.05 -18.21 1.96
CA GLY A 196 -5.68 -19.55 1.56
C GLY A 196 -6.74 -20.24 0.69
N ASP A 197 -6.79 -21.56 0.76
CA ASP A 197 -7.82 -22.38 0.12
C ASP A 197 -9.22 -22.17 0.74
N GLN A 198 -10.24 -22.81 0.17
CA GLN A 198 -11.63 -22.67 0.63
C GLN A 198 -11.78 -23.00 2.12
N ASN A 199 -11.18 -24.11 2.58
CA ASN A 199 -11.35 -24.56 3.95
C ASN A 199 -10.76 -23.56 4.96
N SER A 200 -9.54 -23.11 4.72
CA SER A 200 -8.86 -22.15 5.57
C SER A 200 -9.56 -20.78 5.54
N HIS A 201 -9.91 -20.29 4.36
CA HIS A 201 -10.61 -19.02 4.21
C HIS A 201 -11.95 -19.03 4.97
N ASP A 202 -12.78 -20.06 4.75
CA ASP A 202 -14.11 -20.15 5.36
C ASP A 202 -14.05 -20.35 6.87
N CYS A 203 -12.95 -20.92 7.41
CA CYS A 203 -12.71 -20.96 8.86
C CYS A 203 -12.38 -19.59 9.47
N GLN A 204 -11.73 -18.71 8.73
CA GLN A 204 -11.28 -17.40 9.25
C GLN A 204 -12.23 -16.26 8.90
N ARG A 205 -12.88 -16.32 7.74
CA ARG A 205 -13.66 -15.23 7.14
C ARG A 205 -15.11 -15.62 6.88
N VAL A 206 -15.79 -16.00 7.95
CA VAL A 206 -17.20 -16.38 7.89
C VAL A 206 -18.11 -15.18 7.64
N LEU A 207 -19.21 -15.44 6.95
CA LEU A 207 -20.33 -14.49 6.89
C LEU A 207 -20.93 -14.27 8.28
N LYS A 208 -21.70 -13.19 8.45
CA LYS A 208 -22.46 -12.90 9.69
C LYS A 208 -23.41 -14.02 10.09
N ASN A 209 -23.84 -14.86 9.15
CA ASN A 209 -24.68 -16.04 9.36
C ASN A 209 -23.89 -17.35 9.44
N GLU A 210 -22.59 -17.27 9.69
CA GLU A 210 -21.63 -18.39 9.85
C GLU A 210 -21.42 -19.28 8.61
N ARG A 211 -21.94 -18.87 7.45
CA ARG A 211 -21.70 -19.58 6.18
C ARG A 211 -20.33 -19.20 5.63
N GLY A 212 -19.78 -20.11 4.79
CA GLY A 212 -18.58 -19.86 4.01
C GLY A 212 -18.75 -18.73 2.99
N SER A 213 -17.66 -18.12 2.61
CA SER A 213 -17.62 -16.95 1.73
C SER A 213 -16.70 -17.13 0.52
N TYR A 214 -15.78 -18.10 0.56
CA TYR A 214 -14.76 -18.32 -0.45
C TYR A 214 -15.31 -18.48 -1.87
N GLU A 215 -16.22 -19.43 -2.06
CA GLU A 215 -16.77 -19.75 -3.39
C GLU A 215 -17.35 -18.52 -4.11
N ARG A 216 -18.06 -17.68 -3.37
CA ARG A 216 -18.64 -16.45 -3.92
C ARG A 216 -17.59 -15.42 -4.30
N ILE A 217 -16.58 -15.23 -3.45
CA ILE A 217 -15.49 -14.27 -3.72
C ILE A 217 -14.67 -14.79 -4.90
N TYR A 218 -14.33 -16.06 -4.92
CA TYR A 218 -13.54 -16.66 -5.99
C TYR A 218 -14.25 -16.56 -7.35
N LYS A 219 -15.56 -16.84 -7.42
CA LYS A 219 -16.37 -16.62 -8.62
C LYS A 219 -16.39 -15.15 -9.08
N ASN A 220 -16.46 -14.22 -8.14
CA ASN A 220 -16.38 -12.80 -8.48
C ASN A 220 -14.99 -12.42 -9.02
N LEU A 221 -13.91 -12.94 -8.45
CA LEU A 221 -12.55 -12.76 -8.96
C LEU A 221 -12.36 -13.38 -10.35
N GLN A 222 -12.93 -14.57 -10.61
CA GLN A 222 -12.93 -15.18 -11.93
C GLN A 222 -13.65 -14.27 -12.94
N ALA A 223 -14.85 -13.79 -12.61
CA ALA A 223 -15.59 -12.88 -13.47
C ALA A 223 -14.86 -11.54 -13.71
N MET A 224 -14.07 -11.05 -12.73
CA MET A 224 -13.18 -9.90 -12.91
C MET A 224 -12.11 -10.23 -13.96
N LYS A 225 -11.42 -11.37 -13.82
CA LYS A 225 -10.36 -11.79 -14.73
C LYS A 225 -10.87 -11.98 -16.16
N ASP A 226 -12.04 -12.60 -16.32
CA ASP A 226 -12.63 -12.88 -17.62
C ASP A 226 -13.22 -11.63 -18.30
N SER A 227 -13.28 -10.50 -17.59
CA SER A 227 -13.71 -9.24 -18.18
C SER A 227 -12.56 -8.53 -18.92
N GLU A 228 -12.92 -7.68 -19.89
CA GLU A 228 -11.99 -6.79 -20.60
C GLU A 228 -11.79 -5.43 -19.89
N LEU A 229 -12.26 -5.30 -18.64
CA LEU A 229 -12.17 -4.05 -17.90
C LEU A 229 -10.73 -3.75 -17.50
N ASP A 230 -10.38 -2.47 -17.52
CA ASP A 230 -9.08 -1.96 -17.09
C ASP A 230 -9.11 -1.63 -15.61
N PHE A 231 -8.43 -2.45 -14.81
CA PHE A 231 -8.28 -2.29 -13.36
C PHE A 231 -7.02 -3.00 -12.90
N PHE A 232 -6.62 -2.73 -11.67
CA PHE A 232 -5.63 -3.53 -10.95
C PHE A 232 -6.26 -4.16 -9.71
N CYS A 233 -6.06 -5.45 -9.50
CA CYS A 233 -6.55 -6.19 -8.34
C CYS A 233 -5.41 -6.81 -7.55
N THR A 234 -5.26 -6.40 -6.30
CA THR A 234 -4.40 -7.07 -5.33
C THR A 234 -5.21 -8.13 -4.59
N ILE A 235 -4.88 -9.40 -4.80
CA ILE A 235 -5.35 -10.50 -3.94
C ILE A 235 -4.46 -10.50 -2.70
N ARG A 236 -5.05 -10.13 -1.56
CA ARG A 236 -4.37 -10.03 -0.27
C ARG A 236 -4.58 -11.29 0.56
N PHE A 237 -3.52 -11.80 1.13
CA PHE A 237 -3.54 -12.88 2.12
C PHE A 237 -3.18 -12.31 3.50
N ASN A 238 -4.04 -12.55 4.50
CA ASN A 238 -3.71 -12.28 5.90
C ASN A 238 -3.23 -13.59 6.51
N ILE A 239 -1.95 -13.62 6.88
CA ILE A 239 -1.24 -14.83 7.31
C ILE A 239 -1.40 -14.99 8.81
N SER A 240 -1.88 -16.14 9.24
CA SER A 240 -1.87 -16.63 10.61
C SER A 240 -1.05 -17.91 10.71
N LYS A 241 -0.79 -18.38 11.95
CA LYS A 241 -0.10 -19.68 12.14
C LYS A 241 -0.85 -20.86 11.54
N GLU A 242 -2.18 -20.73 11.38
CA GLU A 242 -3.09 -21.80 10.97
C GLU A 242 -3.26 -21.93 9.46
N ASN A 243 -2.98 -20.87 8.68
CA ASN A 243 -3.31 -20.86 7.24
C ASN A 243 -2.11 -20.81 6.29
N LEU A 244 -0.88 -20.87 6.78
CA LEU A 244 0.32 -20.74 5.96
C LEU A 244 0.38 -21.78 4.84
N GLU A 245 0.18 -23.05 5.17
CA GLU A 245 0.21 -24.16 4.21
C GLU A 245 -0.97 -24.08 3.22
N ASN A 246 -2.12 -23.61 3.69
CA ASN A 246 -3.29 -23.41 2.82
C ASN A 246 -3.10 -22.25 1.83
N ILE A 247 -2.32 -21.21 2.19
CA ILE A 247 -1.93 -20.17 1.24
C ILE A 247 -0.97 -20.74 0.19
N LYS A 248 -0.02 -21.60 0.58
CA LYS A 248 0.85 -22.28 -0.37
C LYS A 248 0.04 -23.18 -1.32
N SER A 249 -0.91 -23.96 -0.80
CA SER A 249 -1.82 -24.78 -1.62
C SER A 249 -2.57 -23.92 -2.64
N PHE A 250 -3.12 -22.78 -2.22
CA PHE A 250 -3.77 -21.83 -3.13
C PHE A 250 -2.86 -21.39 -4.29
N LEU A 251 -1.57 -21.16 -4.04
CA LEU A 251 -0.63 -20.75 -5.09
C LEU A 251 -0.40 -21.87 -6.14
N TYR A 252 -0.50 -23.14 -5.77
CA TYR A 252 -0.34 -24.26 -6.67
C TYR A 252 -1.65 -24.66 -7.39
N GLU A 253 -2.79 -24.27 -6.86
CA GLU A 253 -4.11 -24.68 -7.31
C GLU A 253 -4.92 -23.49 -7.86
N ASP A 254 -5.82 -22.95 -7.06
CA ASP A 254 -6.76 -21.87 -7.45
C ASP A 254 -6.07 -20.59 -7.93
N GLY A 255 -4.92 -20.25 -7.37
CA GLY A 255 -4.13 -19.07 -7.72
C GLY A 255 -3.60 -19.10 -9.15
N VAL A 256 -3.37 -20.30 -9.72
CA VAL A 256 -2.85 -20.46 -11.08
C VAL A 256 -3.73 -19.77 -12.12
N TYR A 257 -5.02 -19.69 -11.85
CA TYR A 257 -5.97 -18.99 -12.72
C TYR A 257 -5.61 -17.53 -12.96
N PHE A 258 -5.01 -16.83 -11.99
CA PHE A 258 -4.70 -15.39 -12.05
C PHE A 258 -3.25 -15.10 -12.46
N LYS A 259 -2.36 -16.08 -12.44
CA LYS A 259 -0.91 -15.92 -12.57
C LYS A 259 -0.45 -15.12 -13.79
N ASN A 260 -1.07 -15.32 -14.94
CA ASN A 260 -0.65 -14.71 -16.21
C ASN A 260 -1.39 -13.41 -16.56
N ASP A 261 -2.26 -12.95 -15.71
CA ASP A 261 -2.98 -11.70 -15.93
C ASP A 261 -2.28 -10.53 -15.22
N LYS A 262 -1.74 -9.58 -16.01
CA LYS A 262 -1.00 -8.42 -15.48
C LYS A 262 -1.83 -7.51 -14.57
N ARG A 263 -3.16 -7.62 -14.62
CA ARG A 263 -4.08 -6.89 -13.76
C ARG A 263 -4.14 -7.45 -12.34
N PHE A 264 -3.61 -8.65 -12.09
CA PHE A 264 -3.61 -9.28 -10.77
C PHE A 264 -2.22 -9.28 -10.15
N GLY A 265 -2.17 -9.00 -8.86
CA GLY A 265 -0.98 -9.13 -8.03
C GLY A 265 -1.32 -9.68 -6.66
N PHE A 266 -0.33 -10.22 -5.97
CA PHE A 266 -0.48 -10.89 -4.69
C PHE A 266 0.22 -10.12 -3.59
N ALA A 267 -0.41 -10.01 -2.41
CA ALA A 267 0.15 -9.35 -1.24
C ALA A 267 -0.01 -10.21 0.01
N TYR A 268 1.05 -10.33 0.79
CA TYR A 268 1.14 -11.19 1.97
C TYR A 268 1.35 -10.33 3.21
N HIS A 269 0.40 -10.36 4.16
CA HIS A 269 0.45 -9.59 5.39
C HIS A 269 0.24 -10.48 6.59
N ASN A 270 1.15 -10.43 7.55
CA ASN A 270 0.93 -11.10 8.82
C ASN A 270 -0.26 -10.48 9.56
N VAL A 271 -1.12 -11.32 10.12
CA VAL A 271 -2.13 -10.87 11.08
C VAL A 271 -1.42 -10.31 12.31
N GLY A 272 -1.77 -9.10 12.70
CA GLY A 272 -1.17 -8.41 13.83
C GLY A 272 -2.21 -7.96 14.85
N ASN A 273 -1.79 -7.83 16.10
CA ASN A 273 -2.60 -7.15 17.10
C ASN A 273 -2.50 -5.63 16.87
N TRP A 274 -3.50 -5.09 16.19
CA TRP A 274 -3.59 -3.66 15.92
C TRP A 274 -4.13 -2.84 17.11
N GLY A 275 -4.13 -3.45 18.35
CA GLY A 275 -4.46 -2.77 19.59
C GLY A 275 -5.93 -2.48 19.80
N GLN A 276 -6.82 -3.17 19.10
CA GLN A 276 -8.23 -2.80 19.01
C GLN A 276 -9.22 -3.94 19.34
N GLY A 277 -8.76 -5.16 19.66
CA GLY A 277 -9.66 -6.26 19.95
C GLY A 277 -9.07 -7.37 20.80
N GLU A 278 -9.89 -7.94 21.66
CA GLU A 278 -9.56 -9.11 22.50
C GLU A 278 -9.36 -10.41 21.68
N ARG A 279 -9.58 -10.35 20.35
CA ARG A 279 -9.67 -11.52 19.47
C ARG A 279 -8.34 -11.95 18.84
N SER A 280 -7.34 -11.08 18.78
CA SER A 280 -6.18 -11.28 17.90
C SER A 280 -4.95 -11.92 18.53
N ASP A 281 -4.86 -12.04 19.87
CA ASP A 281 -3.60 -12.41 20.53
C ASP A 281 -3.22 -13.91 20.40
N LYS A 282 -4.19 -14.78 20.11
CA LYS A 282 -3.95 -16.23 20.00
C LYS A 282 -3.56 -16.71 18.60
N ASP A 283 -3.93 -15.95 17.57
CA ASP A 283 -3.80 -16.35 16.16
C ASP A 283 -2.76 -15.50 15.39
N CYS A 284 -2.03 -14.62 16.07
CA CYS A 284 -1.08 -13.71 15.45
C CYS A 284 0.28 -14.36 15.25
N VAL A 285 0.78 -14.31 14.02
CA VAL A 285 2.20 -14.52 13.73
C VAL A 285 2.94 -13.24 14.11
N THR A 286 3.80 -13.28 15.14
CA THR A 286 4.63 -12.12 15.49
C THR A 286 5.77 -11.97 14.50
N LEU A 287 6.02 -10.74 14.04
CA LEU A 287 7.10 -10.40 13.10
C LEU A 287 8.50 -10.80 13.62
N LEU A 288 8.65 -10.99 14.93
CA LEU A 288 9.92 -11.35 15.59
C LEU A 288 10.22 -12.85 15.56
N GLU A 289 9.19 -13.70 15.43
CA GLU A 289 9.34 -15.16 15.54
C GLU A 289 9.38 -15.85 14.17
N TYR A 290 8.70 -15.30 13.16
CA TYR A 290 8.57 -15.95 11.86
C TYR A 290 8.26 -14.96 10.73
N ASP A 291 8.91 -15.12 9.58
CA ASP A 291 8.71 -14.25 8.43
C ASP A 291 7.96 -14.92 7.28
N ALA A 292 6.77 -15.35 7.57
CA ALA A 292 5.90 -16.01 6.61
C ALA A 292 5.60 -15.16 5.38
N SER A 293 5.50 -13.83 5.53
CA SER A 293 5.24 -12.95 4.39
C SER A 293 6.40 -12.92 3.38
N PHE A 294 7.64 -12.99 3.88
CA PHE A 294 8.82 -13.05 3.03
C PHE A 294 8.91 -14.40 2.31
N GLU A 295 8.75 -15.52 3.03
CA GLU A 295 8.76 -16.87 2.43
C GLU A 295 7.68 -17.06 1.37
N LEU A 296 6.45 -16.63 1.66
CA LEU A 296 5.36 -16.70 0.68
C LEU A 296 5.62 -15.82 -0.53
N SER A 297 6.24 -14.65 -0.34
CA SER A 297 6.62 -13.78 -1.45
C SER A 297 7.72 -14.42 -2.32
N GLN A 298 8.72 -15.06 -1.71
CA GLN A 298 9.75 -15.81 -2.43
C GLN A 298 9.14 -16.96 -3.24
N LEU A 299 8.27 -17.75 -2.61
CA LEU A 299 7.56 -18.83 -3.29
C LEU A 299 6.72 -18.31 -4.44
N ALA A 300 5.94 -17.26 -4.24
CA ALA A 300 5.11 -16.67 -5.28
C ALA A 300 5.95 -16.18 -6.48
N ILE A 301 7.06 -15.50 -6.23
CA ILE A 301 7.99 -15.05 -7.29
C ILE A 301 8.57 -16.25 -8.03
N SER A 302 9.04 -17.28 -7.33
CA SER A 302 9.59 -18.49 -7.96
C SER A 302 8.57 -19.23 -8.82
N LEU A 303 7.30 -19.17 -8.45
CA LEU A 303 6.18 -19.68 -9.23
C LEU A 303 5.75 -18.73 -10.36
N GLY A 304 6.31 -17.54 -10.47
CA GLY A 304 6.02 -16.55 -11.51
C GLY A 304 4.81 -15.67 -11.24
N TYR A 305 4.39 -15.53 -9.99
CA TYR A 305 3.35 -14.57 -9.59
C TYR A 305 3.92 -13.16 -9.43
N LYS A 306 3.09 -12.15 -9.73
CA LYS A 306 3.40 -10.75 -9.44
C LYS A 306 3.11 -10.45 -7.97
N THR A 307 4.12 -10.00 -7.23
CA THR A 307 3.96 -9.53 -5.86
C THR A 307 3.90 -8.00 -5.82
N THR A 308 2.92 -7.43 -5.11
CA THR A 308 2.66 -5.97 -5.15
C THR A 308 3.41 -5.18 -4.09
N LEU A 309 3.85 -5.81 -3.00
CA LEU A 309 4.45 -5.10 -1.88
C LEU A 309 5.90 -4.68 -2.11
N ILE A 310 6.65 -5.37 -2.99
CA ILE A 310 8.07 -5.08 -3.22
C ILE A 310 8.26 -3.64 -3.69
N SER A 311 7.56 -3.24 -4.74
CA SER A 311 7.64 -1.88 -5.28
C SER A 311 7.13 -0.84 -4.28
N HIS A 312 6.18 -1.19 -3.42
CA HIS A 312 5.68 -0.31 -2.37
C HIS A 312 6.76 0.02 -1.34
N PHE A 313 7.51 -0.98 -0.86
CA PHE A 313 8.51 -0.79 0.18
C PHE A 313 9.84 -0.24 -0.33
N LEU A 314 10.16 -0.38 -1.61
CA LEU A 314 11.38 0.17 -2.18
C LEU A 314 11.19 1.56 -2.81
N ASN A 315 9.97 1.93 -3.18
CA ASN A 315 9.71 3.19 -3.87
C ASN A 315 9.85 4.39 -2.92
N ASN A 316 10.80 5.28 -3.20
CA ASN A 316 11.02 6.50 -2.43
C ASN A 316 9.85 7.51 -2.52
N ARG A 317 9.00 7.42 -3.55
CA ARG A 317 7.83 8.29 -3.75
C ARG A 317 6.68 7.95 -2.80
N PHE A 318 6.81 6.87 -2.02
CA PHE A 318 5.73 6.41 -1.18
C PHE A 318 5.85 6.98 0.24
N THR A 319 4.91 7.84 0.60
CA THR A 319 4.68 8.23 1.98
C THR A 319 3.39 7.60 2.46
N CYS A 320 3.38 7.03 3.67
CA CYS A 320 2.13 6.51 4.25
C CYS A 320 1.04 7.59 4.18
N TYR A 321 -0.14 7.23 3.65
CA TYR A 321 -1.25 8.19 3.52
C TYR A 321 -1.55 8.89 4.85
N ALA A 322 -1.48 8.16 5.97
CA ALA A 322 -1.69 8.72 7.30
C ALA A 322 -0.60 9.71 7.74
N ASN A 323 0.51 9.81 7.03
CA ASN A 323 1.61 10.77 7.28
C ASN A 323 1.59 11.96 6.32
N ARG A 324 0.45 12.28 5.73
CA ARG A 324 0.27 13.43 4.84
C ARG A 324 -0.78 14.39 5.38
N THR A 325 -0.50 15.68 5.34
CA THR A 325 -1.46 16.73 5.73
C THR A 325 -2.60 16.92 4.73
N SER A 326 -2.44 16.38 3.53
CA SER A 326 -3.43 16.36 2.44
C SER A 326 -4.27 15.07 2.39
N HIS A 327 -4.20 14.25 3.44
CA HIS A 327 -5.03 13.06 3.59
C HIS A 327 -6.04 13.23 4.72
N TYR A 328 -7.30 12.90 4.44
CA TYR A 328 -8.40 12.93 5.42
C TYR A 328 -9.19 11.62 5.35
N MET A 329 -9.49 11.05 6.51
CA MET A 329 -10.36 9.90 6.60
C MET A 329 -11.68 10.28 7.28
N PHE A 330 -12.79 9.89 6.68
CA PHE A 330 -14.13 10.17 7.19
C PHE A 330 -14.85 8.86 7.54
N ASN A 331 -15.34 8.75 8.77
CA ASN A 331 -16.19 7.63 9.16
C ASN A 331 -17.67 7.97 8.97
N VAL A 332 -18.55 6.98 9.17
CA VAL A 332 -20.01 7.11 9.00
C VAL A 332 -20.65 8.17 9.89
N ARG A 333 -19.97 8.61 10.97
CA ARG A 333 -20.44 9.65 11.90
C ARG A 333 -19.83 11.03 11.59
N GLY A 334 -19.10 11.14 10.49
CA GLY A 334 -18.44 12.39 10.11
C GLY A 334 -17.18 12.72 10.91
N LEU A 335 -16.62 11.78 11.71
CA LEU A 335 -15.34 12.02 12.38
C LEU A 335 -14.24 12.15 11.32
N VAL A 336 -13.39 13.15 11.50
CA VAL A 336 -12.20 13.38 10.68
C VAL A 336 -11.00 12.74 11.34
N GLN A 337 -10.36 11.82 10.64
CA GLN A 337 -9.27 10.97 11.10
C GLN A 337 -8.18 10.91 10.03
N SER A 338 -7.10 10.14 10.26
CA SER A 338 -6.04 9.95 9.27
C SER A 338 -5.66 8.47 9.07
N CYS A 339 -5.62 7.65 10.11
CA CYS A 339 -5.11 6.27 10.05
C CYS A 339 -6.24 5.24 10.17
N THR A 340 -6.38 4.34 9.18
CA THR A 340 -7.39 3.27 9.19
C THR A 340 -7.12 2.20 10.25
N VAL A 341 -5.87 2.04 10.69
CA VAL A 341 -5.51 1.09 11.74
C VAL A 341 -5.83 1.63 13.14
N ALA A 342 -5.80 2.95 13.32
CA ALA A 342 -6.07 3.63 14.59
C ALA A 342 -7.51 4.18 14.69
N LEU A 343 -8.49 3.51 14.09
CA LEU A 343 -9.88 3.99 13.93
C LEU A 343 -10.53 4.51 15.21
N TYR A 344 -10.28 3.83 16.34
CA TYR A 344 -10.97 4.14 17.59
C TYR A 344 -10.10 4.89 18.58
N HIS A 345 -8.86 5.23 18.20
CA HIS A 345 -7.94 5.90 19.10
C HIS A 345 -8.15 7.42 19.08
N HIS A 346 -8.35 8.03 20.26
CA HIS A 346 -8.65 9.47 20.39
C HIS A 346 -7.61 10.38 19.75
N LYS A 347 -6.32 9.99 19.72
CA LYS A 347 -5.26 10.76 19.05
C LYS A 347 -5.42 10.82 17.52
N ASN A 348 -6.14 9.89 16.93
CA ASN A 348 -6.43 9.86 15.50
C ASN A 348 -7.71 10.63 15.12
N ILE A 349 -8.30 11.41 16.04
CA ILE A 349 -9.50 12.21 15.78
C ILE A 349 -9.10 13.67 15.72
N PHE A 350 -9.33 14.31 14.59
CA PHE A 350 -8.97 15.70 14.32
C PHE A 350 -10.17 16.64 14.23
N GLY A 351 -11.37 16.11 14.21
CA GLY A 351 -12.59 16.92 14.14
C GLY A 351 -13.83 16.12 13.75
N ASN A 352 -14.85 16.85 13.33
CA ASN A 352 -16.07 16.29 12.79
C ASN A 352 -16.59 17.17 11.65
N ILE A 353 -16.75 16.58 10.47
CA ILE A 353 -17.10 17.29 9.23
C ILE A 353 -18.54 17.85 9.30
N ASN A 354 -19.46 17.17 9.97
CA ASN A 354 -20.85 17.64 10.16
C ASN A 354 -20.93 18.91 11.02
N LYS A 355 -19.92 19.13 11.87
CA LYS A 355 -19.80 20.32 12.71
C LYS A 355 -18.99 21.42 12.05
N GLY A 356 -18.48 21.21 10.83
CA GLY A 356 -17.62 22.16 10.12
C GLY A 356 -16.30 22.46 10.86
N TYR A 357 -15.84 21.50 11.69
CA TYR A 357 -14.64 21.72 12.51
C TYR A 357 -13.58 20.66 12.26
N ILE A 358 -12.38 21.12 11.84
CA ILE A 358 -11.17 20.31 11.71
C ILE A 358 -10.03 21.03 12.42
N ASN A 359 -9.35 20.36 13.33
CA ASN A 359 -8.16 20.84 14.00
C ASN A 359 -6.92 20.56 13.16
N HIS A 360 -6.59 21.51 12.29
CA HIS A 360 -5.44 21.39 11.38
C HIS A 360 -4.09 21.39 12.11
N ASP A 361 -3.97 22.06 13.27
CA ASP A 361 -2.74 22.02 14.07
C ASP A 361 -2.48 20.62 14.61
N ARG A 362 -3.54 19.99 15.11
CA ARG A 362 -3.44 18.61 15.59
C ARG A 362 -3.10 17.64 14.46
N LEU A 363 -3.64 17.85 13.26
CA LEU A 363 -3.32 17.06 12.08
C LEU A 363 -1.86 17.27 11.65
N ARG A 364 -1.37 18.51 11.63
CA ARG A 364 0.06 18.79 11.38
C ARG A 364 0.97 18.13 12.40
N ASN A 365 0.63 18.19 13.69
CA ASN A 365 1.39 17.53 14.76
C ASN A 365 1.33 16.00 14.72
N TRP A 366 0.36 15.41 14.01
CA TRP A 366 0.27 13.98 13.80
C TRP A 366 1.32 13.47 12.82
N VAL A 367 1.63 14.23 11.78
CA VAL A 367 2.61 13.89 10.75
C VAL A 367 4.02 13.78 11.36
N ILE A 368 4.81 12.86 10.85
CA ILE A 368 6.21 12.64 11.21
C ILE A 368 7.09 13.31 10.16
N GLU A 369 7.91 14.24 10.59
CA GLU A 369 8.96 14.81 9.75
C GLU A 369 10.24 13.97 9.81
N VAL A 370 11.08 14.11 8.78
CA VAL A 370 12.39 13.45 8.76
C VAL A 370 13.32 14.11 9.76
N GLU A 371 13.78 13.34 10.74
CA GLU A 371 14.69 13.78 11.78
C GLU A 371 16.11 14.03 11.20
N GLU A 372 16.82 15.04 11.71
CA GLU A 372 18.13 15.42 11.19
C GLU A 372 19.17 14.29 11.27
N ASN A 373 19.16 13.56 12.41
CA ASN A 373 20.04 12.41 12.63
C ASN A 373 19.74 11.23 11.69
N CYS A 374 18.59 11.20 11.03
CA CYS A 374 18.25 10.18 10.06
C CYS A 374 18.79 10.48 8.66
N LYS A 375 19.19 11.71 8.37
CA LYS A 375 19.58 12.12 7.01
C LYS A 375 20.84 11.42 6.50
N SER A 376 21.72 10.98 7.38
CA SER A 376 22.90 10.16 7.01
C SER A 376 22.60 8.67 6.84
N CYS A 377 21.38 8.22 7.14
CA CYS A 377 21.00 6.81 7.05
C CYS A 377 20.74 6.40 5.58
N PRO A 378 21.30 5.30 5.08
CA PRO A 378 21.09 4.82 3.71
C PRO A 378 19.61 4.57 3.36
N PHE A 379 18.80 4.27 4.36
CA PHE A 379 17.38 3.94 4.19
C PHE A 379 16.44 5.15 4.30
N VAL A 380 16.96 6.36 4.54
CA VAL A 380 16.11 7.53 4.90
C VAL A 380 15.08 7.85 3.83
N LEU A 381 15.42 7.74 2.55
CA LEU A 381 14.51 8.08 1.45
C LEU A 381 13.34 7.10 1.31
N ILE A 382 13.47 5.90 1.83
CA ILE A 382 12.39 4.90 1.93
C ILE A 382 11.70 5.02 3.30
N CYS A 383 12.47 5.03 4.38
CA CYS A 383 12.01 4.99 5.77
C CYS A 383 11.36 6.31 6.25
N LYS A 384 11.91 7.48 5.83
CA LYS A 384 11.45 8.82 6.24
C LYS A 384 11.25 8.95 7.75
N SER A 385 12.26 8.53 8.53
CA SER A 385 12.27 8.52 10.01
C SER A 385 11.13 7.68 10.61
N GLY A 386 10.79 6.57 9.99
CA GLY A 386 9.73 5.69 10.44
C GLY A 386 8.36 6.33 10.29
N HIS A 387 8.01 6.74 9.10
CA HIS A 387 6.84 7.50 8.66
C HIS A 387 5.45 6.91 9.05
N CYS A 388 5.37 6.07 10.07
CA CYS A 388 4.12 5.54 10.60
C CYS A 388 3.68 6.32 11.85
N PRO A 389 2.71 7.26 11.75
CA PRO A 389 2.26 8.02 12.91
C PRO A 389 1.67 7.15 14.01
N MET A 390 1.00 6.05 13.67
CA MET A 390 0.48 5.11 14.66
C MET A 390 1.59 4.53 15.52
N ALA A 391 2.67 4.04 14.92
CA ALA A 391 3.79 3.46 15.65
C ALA A 391 4.48 4.49 16.57
N LYS A 392 4.70 5.72 16.07
CA LYS A 392 5.39 6.77 16.84
C LYS A 392 4.48 7.52 17.85
N ARG A 393 3.23 7.82 17.48
CA ARG A 393 2.34 8.67 18.30
C ARG A 393 1.44 7.89 19.25
N ILE A 394 1.10 6.65 18.92
CA ILE A 394 0.21 5.80 19.69
C ILE A 394 0.99 4.71 20.42
N SER A 395 1.64 3.81 19.68
CA SER A 395 2.34 2.65 20.27
C SER A 395 3.62 3.02 21.01
N LYS A 396 4.17 4.22 20.74
CA LYS A 396 5.41 4.74 21.37
C LYS A 396 6.58 3.75 21.33
N HIS A 397 6.69 3.00 20.24
CA HIS A 397 7.83 2.11 20.07
C HIS A 397 9.13 2.91 20.11
N PRO A 398 10.18 2.42 20.81
CA PRO A 398 11.49 3.04 20.78
C PRO A 398 11.99 3.19 19.35
N SER A 399 12.59 4.34 19.02
CA SER A 399 13.07 4.64 17.67
C SER A 399 14.01 3.56 17.14
N GLU A 400 14.87 3.00 17.99
CA GLU A 400 15.78 1.91 17.60
C GLU A 400 15.05 0.65 17.15
N VAL A 401 13.97 0.27 17.82
CA VAL A 401 13.16 -0.91 17.47
C VAL A 401 12.49 -0.70 16.13
N LEU A 402 11.94 0.50 15.91
CA LEU A 402 11.34 0.86 14.62
C LEU A 402 12.38 0.89 13.49
N CYS A 403 13.57 1.47 13.74
CA CYS A 403 14.66 1.51 12.77
C CYS A 403 15.07 0.10 12.33
N ARG A 404 15.37 -0.80 13.26
CA ARG A 404 15.76 -2.18 12.95
C ARG A 404 14.67 -2.92 12.18
N SER A 405 13.41 -2.75 12.57
CA SER A 405 12.28 -3.38 11.89
C SER A 405 12.15 -2.91 10.45
N ILE A 406 12.27 -1.58 10.21
CA ILE A 406 12.14 -1.02 8.86
C ILE A 406 13.35 -1.39 7.99
N GLN A 407 14.57 -1.32 8.51
CA GLN A 407 15.77 -1.75 7.80
C GLN A 407 15.62 -3.20 7.31
N ARG A 408 15.22 -4.10 8.21
CA ARG A 408 14.98 -5.51 7.85
C ARG A 408 13.90 -5.67 6.78
N VAL A 409 12.81 -4.87 6.82
CA VAL A 409 11.77 -4.89 5.78
C VAL A 409 12.33 -4.42 4.44
N VAL A 410 13.14 -3.35 4.41
CA VAL A 410 13.75 -2.83 3.17
C VAL A 410 14.74 -3.84 2.59
N GLU A 411 15.64 -4.39 3.39
CA GLU A 411 16.62 -5.39 2.96
C GLU A 411 15.94 -6.63 2.35
N ARG A 412 14.87 -7.13 2.98
CA ARG A 412 14.10 -8.25 2.45
C ARG A 412 13.38 -7.93 1.15
N ASN A 413 12.79 -6.75 1.05
CA ASN A 413 12.15 -6.35 -0.20
C ASN A 413 13.17 -6.13 -1.31
N LEU A 414 14.40 -5.71 -1.00
CA LEU A 414 15.49 -5.64 -1.96
C LEU A 414 15.90 -7.05 -2.44
N ALA A 415 15.98 -8.02 -1.52
CA ALA A 415 16.24 -9.42 -1.87
C ALA A 415 15.12 -10.00 -2.76
N LEU A 416 13.85 -9.74 -2.43
CA LEU A 416 12.72 -10.14 -3.28
C LEU A 416 12.76 -9.44 -4.64
N PHE A 417 13.12 -8.15 -4.69
CA PHE A 417 13.27 -7.41 -5.93
C PHE A 417 14.33 -8.03 -6.84
N ALA A 418 15.46 -8.45 -6.27
CA ALA A 418 16.51 -9.15 -7.02
C ALA A 418 15.98 -10.44 -7.67
N LEU A 419 15.09 -11.17 -7.00
CA LEU A 419 14.47 -12.37 -7.55
C LEU A 419 13.48 -12.09 -8.69
N THR A 420 12.85 -10.91 -8.72
CA THR A 420 11.87 -10.58 -9.78
C THR A 420 12.51 -10.33 -11.13
N LYS A 421 13.83 -10.08 -11.18
CA LYS A 421 14.57 -9.70 -12.40
C LYS A 421 13.95 -8.50 -13.15
N SER A 422 13.25 -7.63 -12.42
CA SER A 422 12.54 -6.46 -12.96
C SER A 422 13.39 -5.20 -12.85
N TYR A 423 14.66 -5.28 -13.24
CA TYR A 423 15.59 -4.15 -13.24
C TYR A 423 15.34 -3.22 -14.44
N HIS A 424 15.80 -1.96 -14.35
CA HIS A 424 15.79 -1.05 -15.48
C HIS A 424 16.81 -1.49 -16.53
N ASP A 425 18.01 -1.90 -16.07
CA ASP A 425 19.08 -2.32 -16.93
C ASP A 425 19.78 -3.60 -16.42
N ILE A 426 20.36 -4.35 -17.34
CA ILE A 426 21.31 -5.43 -17.06
C ILE A 426 22.62 -5.06 -17.72
N LEU A 427 23.64 -4.86 -16.90
CA LEU A 427 24.98 -4.56 -17.37
C LEU A 427 25.78 -5.87 -17.47
N ASP A 428 26.17 -6.21 -18.68
CA ASP A 428 26.93 -7.41 -18.99
C ASP A 428 28.13 -7.09 -19.92
N VAL A 429 29.04 -8.04 -20.07
CA VAL A 429 30.05 -7.98 -21.12
C VAL A 429 29.35 -8.21 -22.46
N GLY A 430 29.27 -7.18 -23.32
CA GLY A 430 28.71 -7.26 -24.66
C GLY A 430 29.46 -8.24 -25.59
#